data_6a8aaa7fc74945aedd3accfa742155c0
#
_entry.id   6a8aaa7fc74945aedd3accfa742155c0
#
_cell.length_a   1.000
_cell.length_b   1.000
_cell.length_c   1.000
_cell.angle_alpha   90.00
_cell.angle_beta   90.00
_cell.angle_gamma   90.00
#
_symmetry.space_group_name_H-M   'P 1'
#
loop_
_entity.id
_entity.type
_entity.pdbx_description
1 polymer ?
#
loop_
_entity_poly.entity_id
_entity_poly.type
_entity_poly.pdbx_seq_one_letter_code
_entity_poly.pdbx_strand_id
1 'polypeptide(L)'
;MRSPENVLKSLSEKAKNKEYRYERLYRNLYNPEFYLLAYQNIATSQGSMTAGADGFTLDGMSMERIEKLIQKLRDHSYQPNPARRVYIAKKNSSKKRPLGIPSTDDKLLQEVVRMILEAIYEPTFSDNSHGFRPKRSCHTALKEIVTLFTGAKWIIEGDIKACFDSFDHHITIQLLRKRIKDEAFISLMWKFLRAGYMEQWTYHEDRKSVV
;
A
#
# COMPACT_ATOMS: atom_id res chain seq x y z
N MET A 1 11.59 -13.50 17.38
CA MET A 1 11.84 -12.87 16.06
C MET A 1 12.44 -11.47 16.30
N ARG A 2 13.01 -10.82 15.27
CA ARG A 2 13.46 -9.41 15.42
C ARG A 2 12.25 -8.51 15.49
N SER A 3 12.29 -7.42 16.28
CA SER A 3 11.20 -6.44 16.31
C SER A 3 10.98 -5.79 14.93
N PRO A 4 9.76 -5.37 14.59
CA PRO A 4 9.45 -4.71 13.32
C PRO A 4 10.34 -3.49 13.06
N GLU A 5 10.59 -2.65 14.08
CA GLU A 5 11.43 -1.45 13.93
C GLU A 5 12.86 -1.79 13.49
N ASN A 6 13.45 -2.81 14.11
CA ASN A 6 14.80 -3.25 13.76
C ASN A 6 14.87 -3.83 12.34
N VAL A 7 13.82 -4.54 11.91
CA VAL A 7 13.72 -5.05 10.54
C VAL A 7 13.59 -3.89 9.56
N LEU A 8 12.64 -2.98 9.77
CA LEU A 8 12.39 -1.82 8.90
C LEU A 8 13.62 -0.92 8.79
N LYS A 9 14.29 -0.65 9.92
CA LYS A 9 15.55 0.11 9.94
C LYS A 9 16.63 -0.57 9.10
N SER A 10 16.81 -1.88 9.26
CA SER A 10 17.79 -2.64 8.46
C SER A 10 17.45 -2.63 6.97
N LEU A 11 16.17 -2.70 6.58
CA LEU A 11 15.75 -2.59 5.18
C LEU A 11 16.07 -1.20 4.63
N SER A 12 15.77 -0.14 5.37
CA SER A 12 16.04 1.24 4.98
C SER A 12 17.53 1.54 4.84
N GLU A 13 18.37 1.01 5.73
CA GLU A 13 19.82 1.15 5.63
C GLU A 13 20.37 0.50 4.35
N LYS A 14 19.90 -0.70 4.03
CA LYS A 14 20.28 -1.41 2.79
C LYS A 14 19.78 -0.71 1.53
N ALA A 15 18.67 0.01 1.61
CA ALA A 15 18.10 0.75 0.49
C ALA A 15 19.03 1.84 -0.04
N LYS A 16 19.93 2.39 0.78
CA LYS A 16 20.95 3.38 0.38
C LYS A 16 21.87 2.85 -0.72
N ASN A 17 22.11 1.54 -0.73
CA ASN A 17 22.78 0.88 -1.85
C ASN A 17 21.76 0.57 -2.96
N LYS A 18 21.81 1.31 -4.07
CA LYS A 18 20.90 1.17 -5.21
C LYS A 18 20.97 -0.21 -5.88
N GLU A 19 22.11 -0.89 -5.77
CA GLU A 19 22.31 -2.22 -6.36
C GLU A 19 21.86 -3.36 -5.44
N TYR A 20 21.54 -3.05 -4.17
CA TYR A 20 21.08 -4.07 -3.24
C TYR A 20 19.74 -4.66 -3.67
N ARG A 21 19.63 -6.00 -3.66
CA ARG A 21 18.42 -6.77 -3.99
C ARG A 21 17.94 -7.54 -2.76
N TYR A 22 16.65 -7.42 -2.49
CA TYR A 22 16.03 -8.05 -1.31
C TYR A 22 15.53 -9.45 -1.67
N GLU A 23 16.02 -10.49 -0.97
CA GLU A 23 15.75 -11.89 -1.29
C GLU A 23 14.83 -12.59 -0.29
N ARG A 24 14.60 -12.02 0.89
CA ARG A 24 13.88 -12.68 1.99
C ARG A 24 12.87 -11.74 2.66
N LEU A 25 12.05 -11.05 1.89
CA LEU A 25 11.04 -10.14 2.43
C LEU A 25 9.82 -10.88 2.94
N TYR A 26 9.39 -11.91 2.22
CA TYR A 26 8.17 -12.65 2.50
C TYR A 26 8.14 -13.23 3.92
N ARG A 27 9.28 -13.71 4.42
CA ARG A 27 9.38 -14.24 5.78
C ARG A 27 9.04 -13.25 6.89
N ASN A 28 9.11 -11.93 6.63
CA ASN A 28 8.74 -10.93 7.63
C ASN A 28 7.22 -10.93 7.86
N LEU A 29 6.43 -11.41 6.90
CA LEU A 29 4.98 -11.58 7.02
C LEU A 29 4.58 -12.70 7.99
N TYR A 30 5.53 -13.49 8.49
CA TYR A 30 5.29 -14.50 9.52
C TYR A 30 5.43 -13.97 10.95
N ASN A 31 5.86 -12.72 11.10
CA ASN A 31 6.06 -12.12 12.41
C ASN A 31 4.78 -11.43 12.89
N PRO A 32 4.11 -11.94 13.96
CA PRO A 32 2.86 -11.37 14.44
C PRO A 32 3.00 -9.92 14.95
N GLU A 33 4.19 -9.51 15.40
CA GLU A 33 4.44 -8.14 15.84
C GLU A 33 4.24 -7.10 14.73
N PHE A 34 4.48 -7.46 13.47
CA PHE A 34 4.15 -6.58 12.34
C PHE A 34 2.66 -6.31 12.23
N TYR A 35 1.83 -7.29 12.53
CA TYR A 35 0.36 -7.13 12.48
C TYR A 35 -0.17 -6.30 13.65
N LEU A 36 0.46 -6.39 14.82
CA LEU A 36 0.15 -5.52 15.94
C LEU A 36 0.48 -4.06 15.62
N LEU A 37 1.65 -3.81 15.03
CA LEU A 37 2.04 -2.48 14.57
C LEU A 37 1.11 -1.98 13.45
N ALA A 38 0.77 -2.84 12.49
CA ALA A 38 -0.18 -2.52 11.42
C ALA A 38 -1.56 -2.17 11.98
N TYR A 39 -2.04 -2.93 12.96
CA TYR A 39 -3.29 -2.65 13.65
C TYR A 39 -3.28 -1.26 14.30
N GLN A 40 -2.23 -0.92 15.03
CA GLN A 40 -2.07 0.41 15.65
C GLN A 40 -2.11 1.54 14.61
N ASN A 41 -1.44 1.36 13.46
CA ASN A 41 -1.43 2.34 12.38
C ASN A 41 -2.81 2.54 11.76
N ILE A 42 -3.57 1.46 11.56
CA ILE A 42 -4.88 1.52 10.90
C ILE A 42 -5.97 1.98 11.87
N ALA A 43 -5.94 1.54 13.13
CA ALA A 43 -7.01 1.78 14.11
C ALA A 43 -7.33 3.26 14.31
N THR A 44 -6.34 4.13 14.20
CA THR A 44 -6.49 5.58 14.33
C THR A 44 -7.00 6.27 13.06
N SER A 45 -7.05 5.56 11.93
CA SER A 45 -7.44 6.16 10.65
C SER A 45 -8.96 6.26 10.49
N GLN A 46 -9.41 7.35 9.87
CA GLN A 46 -10.80 7.50 9.50
C GLN A 46 -11.20 6.39 8.52
N GLY A 47 -12.27 5.66 8.81
CA GLY A 47 -12.72 4.53 7.99
C GLY A 47 -12.11 3.18 8.40
N SER A 48 -11.33 3.11 9.49
CA SER A 48 -10.83 1.84 10.05
C SER A 48 -11.96 0.83 10.27
N MET A 49 -13.11 1.30 10.77
CA MET A 49 -14.32 0.52 11.05
C MET A 49 -15.20 0.25 9.82
N THR A 50 -14.79 0.67 8.63
CA THR A 50 -15.56 0.39 7.41
C THR A 50 -15.31 -1.04 6.94
N ALA A 51 -16.37 -1.87 6.93
CA ALA A 51 -16.29 -3.26 6.52
C ALA A 51 -15.98 -3.42 5.02
N GLY A 52 -15.16 -4.42 4.68
CA GLY A 52 -14.93 -4.87 3.31
C GLY A 52 -16.11 -5.67 2.74
N ALA A 53 -15.83 -6.50 1.73
CA ALA A 53 -16.82 -7.40 1.14
C ALA A 53 -17.20 -8.55 2.08
N ASP A 54 -16.34 -8.88 3.04
CA ASP A 54 -16.53 -9.91 4.07
C ASP A 54 -17.44 -9.48 5.23
N GLY A 55 -17.82 -8.21 5.30
CA GLY A 55 -18.67 -7.66 6.35
C GLY A 55 -17.99 -7.46 7.71
N PHE A 56 -16.71 -7.83 7.85
CA PHE A 56 -15.97 -7.66 9.09
C PHE A 56 -15.34 -6.28 9.21
N THR A 57 -15.25 -5.80 10.45
CA THR A 57 -14.61 -4.52 10.82
C THR A 57 -13.35 -4.78 11.66
N LEU A 58 -12.55 -3.75 11.90
CA LEU A 58 -11.25 -3.91 12.56
C LEU A 58 -11.35 -4.31 14.04
N ASP A 59 -12.44 -3.98 14.72
CA ASP A 59 -12.72 -4.35 16.12
C ASP A 59 -12.88 -5.86 16.33
N GLY A 60 -13.23 -6.61 15.28
CA GLY A 60 -13.23 -8.08 15.29
C GLY A 60 -11.85 -8.73 15.14
N MET A 61 -10.74 -7.95 15.20
CA MET A 61 -9.40 -8.50 15.10
C MET A 61 -8.96 -9.15 16.40
N SER A 62 -8.30 -10.30 16.30
CA SER A 62 -7.74 -11.05 17.42
C SER A 62 -6.40 -11.68 17.06
N MET A 63 -5.62 -12.08 18.07
CA MET A 63 -4.36 -12.81 17.84
C MET A 63 -4.59 -14.12 17.10
N GLU A 64 -5.65 -14.84 17.42
CA GLU A 64 -6.03 -16.08 16.71
C GLU A 64 -6.27 -15.83 15.22
N ARG A 65 -6.93 -14.71 14.88
CA ARG A 65 -7.18 -14.32 13.49
C ARG A 65 -5.89 -13.99 12.76
N ILE A 66 -4.97 -13.28 13.42
CA ILE A 66 -3.62 -12.98 12.91
C ILE A 66 -2.86 -14.28 12.66
N GLU A 67 -2.87 -15.22 13.59
CA GLU A 67 -2.19 -16.51 13.44
C GLU A 67 -2.74 -17.33 12.29
N LYS A 68 -4.06 -17.35 12.10
CA LYS A 68 -4.70 -18.00 10.93
C LYS A 68 -4.26 -17.34 9.61
N LEU A 69 -4.15 -16.02 9.59
CA LEU A 69 -3.65 -15.30 8.41
C LEU A 69 -2.19 -15.64 8.13
N ILE A 70 -1.34 -15.66 9.16
CA ILE A 70 0.07 -16.05 9.05
C ILE A 70 0.19 -17.49 8.56
N GLN A 71 -0.66 -18.41 9.03
CA GLN A 71 -0.64 -19.80 8.57
C GLN A 71 -0.95 -19.90 7.08
N LYS A 72 -1.99 -19.19 6.59
CA LYS A 72 -2.32 -19.10 5.15
C LYS A 72 -1.16 -18.51 4.31
N LEU A 73 -0.36 -17.63 4.88
CA LEU A 73 0.83 -17.11 4.21
C LEU A 73 1.96 -18.13 4.17
N ARG A 74 2.16 -18.91 5.23
CA ARG A 74 3.19 -19.95 5.30
C ARG A 74 2.98 -21.09 4.32
N ASP A 75 1.73 -21.51 4.16
CA ASP A 75 1.36 -22.56 3.21
C ASP A 75 1.00 -22.03 1.80
N HIS A 76 1.18 -20.72 1.59
CA HIS A 76 0.89 -20.01 0.34
C HIS A 76 -0.58 -20.08 -0.15
N SER A 77 -1.50 -20.53 0.71
CA SER A 77 -2.94 -20.62 0.40
C SER A 77 -3.67 -19.28 0.48
N TYR A 78 -3.03 -18.24 1.03
CA TYR A 78 -3.64 -16.92 1.13
C TYR A 78 -4.06 -16.38 -0.25
N GLN A 79 -5.31 -15.94 -0.32
CA GLN A 79 -5.89 -15.20 -1.43
C GLN A 79 -6.59 -13.96 -0.89
N PRO A 80 -6.30 -12.75 -1.40
CA PRO A 80 -7.01 -11.55 -1.01
C PRO A 80 -8.47 -11.60 -1.49
N ASN A 81 -9.36 -11.02 -0.71
CA ASN A 81 -10.75 -10.85 -1.12
C ASN A 81 -10.87 -9.70 -2.14
N PRO A 82 -11.86 -9.75 -3.06
CA PRO A 82 -12.18 -8.60 -3.88
C PRO A 82 -12.56 -7.40 -3.01
N ALA A 83 -12.06 -6.21 -3.36
CA ALA A 83 -12.40 -4.99 -2.64
C ALA A 83 -13.89 -4.64 -2.83
N ARG A 84 -14.59 -4.20 -1.79
CA ARG A 84 -15.96 -3.70 -1.91
C ARG A 84 -15.94 -2.30 -2.51
N ARG A 85 -16.53 -2.11 -3.69
CA ARG A 85 -16.61 -0.82 -4.36
C ARG A 85 -17.73 0.04 -3.78
N VAL A 86 -17.38 1.26 -3.44
CA VAL A 86 -18.31 2.33 -3.05
C VAL A 86 -18.00 3.59 -3.83
N TYR A 87 -18.98 4.51 -3.90
CA TYR A 87 -18.81 5.76 -4.62
C TYR A 87 -18.90 6.96 -3.68
N ILE A 88 -17.86 7.78 -3.69
CA ILE A 88 -17.79 9.00 -2.89
C ILE A 88 -18.05 10.21 -3.79
N ALA A 89 -18.94 11.12 -3.36
CA ALA A 89 -19.18 12.37 -4.08
C ALA A 89 -17.89 13.21 -4.12
N LYS A 90 -17.59 13.77 -5.29
CA LYS A 90 -16.54 14.79 -5.40
C LYS A 90 -17.05 16.11 -4.87
N LYS A 91 -16.26 16.80 -4.06
CA LYS A 91 -16.59 18.12 -3.56
C LYS A 91 -16.81 19.08 -4.76
N ASN A 92 -17.92 19.82 -4.74
CA ASN A 92 -18.29 20.76 -5.79
C ASN A 92 -18.50 20.16 -7.21
N SER A 93 -18.93 18.89 -7.30
CA SER A 93 -19.19 18.22 -8.58
C SER A 93 -20.29 17.19 -8.44
N SER A 94 -21.10 17.00 -9.49
CA SER A 94 -22.06 15.89 -9.59
C SER A 94 -21.39 14.53 -9.81
N LYS A 95 -20.09 14.52 -10.13
CA LYS A 95 -19.35 13.30 -10.38
C LYS A 95 -18.99 12.59 -9.08
N LYS A 96 -19.04 11.26 -9.09
CA LYS A 96 -18.58 10.39 -8.01
C LYS A 96 -17.22 9.81 -8.38
N ARG A 97 -16.42 9.49 -7.37
CA ARG A 97 -15.19 8.71 -7.55
C ARG A 97 -15.37 7.33 -6.90
N PRO A 98 -14.93 6.26 -7.56
CA PRO A 98 -14.93 4.94 -6.97
C PRO A 98 -13.88 4.87 -5.85
N LEU A 99 -14.18 4.09 -4.81
CA LEU A 99 -13.27 3.73 -3.74
C LEU A 99 -13.40 2.23 -3.49
N GLY A 100 -12.28 1.51 -3.49
CA GLY A 100 -12.22 0.11 -3.09
C GLY A 100 -11.98 -0.02 -1.58
N ILE A 101 -12.78 -0.81 -0.90
CA ILE A 101 -12.62 -1.10 0.53
C ILE A 101 -12.20 -2.55 0.66
N PRO A 102 -10.92 -2.84 1.00
CA PRO A 102 -10.45 -4.20 1.22
C PRO A 102 -11.11 -4.83 2.45
N SER A 103 -11.06 -6.16 2.53
CA SER A 103 -11.43 -6.87 3.76
C SER A 103 -10.48 -6.51 4.91
N THR A 104 -10.90 -6.78 6.13
CA THR A 104 -10.10 -6.41 7.31
C THR A 104 -8.76 -7.13 7.36
N ASP A 105 -8.71 -8.42 7.02
CA ASP A 105 -7.46 -9.18 6.95
C ASP A 105 -6.54 -8.63 5.86
N ASP A 106 -7.12 -8.26 4.71
CA ASP A 106 -6.37 -7.69 3.60
C ASP A 106 -5.83 -6.30 3.95
N LYS A 107 -6.63 -5.43 4.62
CA LYS A 107 -6.14 -4.13 5.12
C LYS A 107 -4.92 -4.30 6.02
N LEU A 108 -5.00 -5.26 6.95
CA LEU A 108 -3.93 -5.50 7.91
C LEU A 108 -2.65 -6.01 7.22
N LEU A 109 -2.79 -6.97 6.32
CA LEU A 109 -1.65 -7.49 5.55
C LEU A 109 -1.07 -6.45 4.58
N GLN A 110 -1.92 -5.68 3.91
CA GLN A 110 -1.50 -4.58 3.04
C GLN A 110 -0.70 -3.52 3.81
N GLU A 111 -1.09 -3.20 5.05
CA GLU A 111 -0.32 -2.27 5.89
C GLU A 111 1.05 -2.84 6.27
N VAL A 112 1.15 -4.14 6.57
CA VAL A 112 2.47 -4.79 6.79
C VAL A 112 3.33 -4.69 5.53
N VAL A 113 2.76 -4.98 4.37
CA VAL A 113 3.44 -4.85 3.08
C VAL A 113 3.85 -3.41 2.79
N ARG A 114 2.96 -2.44 3.06
CA ARG A 114 3.23 -1.00 2.91
C ARG A 114 4.45 -0.58 3.73
N MET A 115 4.52 -0.97 5.01
CA MET A 115 5.66 -0.66 5.88
C MET A 115 6.98 -1.21 5.32
N ILE A 116 6.96 -2.45 4.80
CA ILE A 116 8.15 -3.07 4.21
C ILE A 116 8.57 -2.33 2.93
N LEU A 117 7.62 -2.04 2.04
CA LEU A 117 7.90 -1.32 0.80
C LEU A 117 8.35 0.12 1.06
N GLU A 118 7.73 0.80 2.03
CA GLU A 118 8.14 2.14 2.44
C GLU A 118 9.60 2.15 2.93
N ALA A 119 9.98 1.20 3.78
CA ALA A 119 11.38 1.10 4.24
C ALA A 119 12.38 0.89 3.10
N ILE A 120 11.97 0.25 2.00
CA ILE A 120 12.81 -0.01 0.83
C ILE A 120 12.87 1.21 -0.11
N TYR A 121 11.73 1.88 -0.35
CA TYR A 121 11.64 2.90 -1.41
C TYR A 121 11.75 4.32 -0.90
N GLU A 122 11.33 4.63 0.34
CA GLU A 122 11.38 5.98 0.91
C GLU A 122 12.78 6.62 0.80
N PRO A 123 13.90 5.92 1.09
CA PRO A 123 15.23 6.49 0.96
C PRO A 123 15.65 6.80 -0.49
N THR A 124 14.87 6.35 -1.48
CA THR A 124 15.19 6.51 -2.91
C THR A 124 14.35 7.56 -3.62
N PHE A 125 13.32 8.07 -2.96
CA PHE A 125 12.46 9.10 -3.53
C PHE A 125 13.18 10.45 -3.65
N SER A 126 12.84 11.19 -4.70
CA SER A 126 13.31 12.56 -4.87
C SER A 126 12.88 13.46 -3.70
N ASP A 127 13.73 14.41 -3.33
CA ASP A 127 13.39 15.40 -2.31
C ASP A 127 12.20 16.27 -2.71
N ASN A 128 11.96 16.46 -4.01
CA ASN A 128 10.82 17.22 -4.53
C ASN A 128 9.50 16.45 -4.49
N SER A 129 9.51 15.18 -4.06
CA SER A 129 8.30 14.39 -3.89
C SER A 129 7.73 14.57 -2.48
N HIS A 130 6.49 15.05 -2.37
CA HIS A 130 5.86 15.38 -1.08
C HIS A 130 4.61 14.54 -0.78
N GLY A 131 3.94 13.98 -1.80
CA GLY A 131 2.69 13.26 -1.65
C GLY A 131 2.86 11.91 -0.94
N PHE A 132 2.00 11.62 0.06
CA PHE A 132 1.92 10.33 0.76
C PHE A 132 3.23 9.82 1.38
N ARG A 133 4.13 10.72 1.74
CA ARG A 133 5.43 10.38 2.35
C ARG A 133 5.48 10.74 3.83
N PRO A 134 6.21 9.96 4.67
CA PRO A 134 6.43 10.30 6.06
C PRO A 134 7.07 11.71 6.20
N LYS A 135 6.56 12.50 7.15
CA LYS A 135 7.07 13.86 7.44
C LYS A 135 6.98 14.86 6.27
N ARG A 136 6.27 14.52 5.19
CA ARG A 136 5.99 15.39 4.04
C ARG A 136 4.49 15.71 3.98
N SER A 137 4.14 16.86 3.44
CA SER A 137 2.75 17.32 3.34
C SER A 137 2.60 18.39 2.26
N CYS A 138 1.38 18.81 1.99
CA CYS A 138 1.13 19.98 1.13
C CYS A 138 1.88 21.23 1.64
N HIS A 139 1.99 21.43 2.98
CA HIS A 139 2.71 22.55 3.55
C HIS A 139 4.21 22.51 3.27
N THR A 140 4.83 21.33 3.28
CA THR A 140 6.26 21.19 2.94
C THR A 140 6.50 21.49 1.46
N ALA A 141 5.58 21.08 0.56
CA ALA A 141 5.64 21.41 -0.86
C ALA A 141 5.48 22.91 -1.09
N LEU A 142 4.48 23.54 -0.46
CA LEU A 142 4.27 25.00 -0.57
C LEU A 142 5.47 25.79 -0.06
N LYS A 143 6.07 25.39 1.06
CA LYS A 143 7.27 26.03 1.60
C LYS A 143 8.43 25.94 0.60
N GLU A 144 8.62 24.81 -0.03
CA GLU A 144 9.67 24.64 -1.05
C GLU A 144 9.42 25.52 -2.27
N ILE A 145 8.20 25.60 -2.76
CA ILE A 145 7.81 26.50 -3.86
C ILE A 145 8.12 27.95 -3.51
N VAL A 146 7.70 28.43 -2.34
CA VAL A 146 7.95 29.80 -1.90
C VAL A 146 9.44 30.10 -1.78
N THR A 147 10.24 29.11 -1.37
CA THR A 147 11.67 29.31 -1.12
C THR A 147 12.50 29.22 -2.42
N LEU A 148 12.19 28.24 -3.29
CA LEU A 148 13.03 27.91 -4.44
C LEU A 148 12.56 28.52 -5.76
N PHE A 149 11.26 28.85 -5.89
CA PHE A 149 10.70 29.37 -7.14
C PHE A 149 10.76 30.90 -7.22
N THR A 150 11.58 31.54 -6.38
CA THR A 150 11.79 32.96 -6.40
C THR A 150 12.35 33.37 -7.76
N GLY A 151 11.67 34.31 -8.45
CA GLY A 151 12.04 34.76 -9.78
C GLY A 151 11.57 33.89 -10.95
N ALA A 152 10.84 32.80 -10.69
CA ALA A 152 10.23 32.02 -11.76
C ALA A 152 9.22 32.87 -12.55
N LYS A 153 9.41 32.95 -13.87
CA LYS A 153 8.50 33.68 -14.78
C LYS A 153 7.40 32.80 -15.35
N TRP A 154 7.64 31.49 -15.38
CA TRP A 154 6.72 30.50 -15.97
C TRP A 154 6.55 29.32 -15.02
N ILE A 155 5.33 28.87 -14.88
CA ILE A 155 4.98 27.64 -14.13
C ILE A 155 4.25 26.73 -15.09
N ILE A 156 4.72 25.49 -15.20
CA ILE A 156 4.05 24.44 -15.99
C ILE A 156 3.39 23.49 -14.98
N GLU A 157 2.07 23.39 -15.05
CA GLU A 157 1.28 22.44 -14.25
C GLU A 157 0.91 21.23 -15.10
N GLY A 158 1.08 20.04 -14.56
CA GLY A 158 0.70 18.78 -15.19
C GLY A 158 0.00 17.85 -14.22
N ASP A 159 -1.00 17.08 -14.70
CA ASP A 159 -1.70 16.06 -13.94
C ASP A 159 -1.83 14.78 -14.76
N ILE A 160 -1.72 13.62 -14.09
CA ILE A 160 -1.86 12.32 -14.75
C ILE A 160 -3.33 11.89 -14.65
N LYS A 161 -4.02 11.90 -15.79
CA LYS A 161 -5.42 11.45 -15.87
C LYS A 161 -5.53 9.97 -15.49
N ALA A 162 -6.43 9.66 -14.55
CA ALA A 162 -6.73 8.30 -14.12
C ALA A 162 -5.45 7.49 -13.77
N CYS A 163 -4.54 8.10 -13.01
CA CYS A 163 -3.20 7.56 -12.72
C CYS A 163 -3.26 6.09 -12.29
N PHE A 164 -4.07 5.77 -11.26
CA PHE A 164 -4.17 4.41 -10.74
C PHE A 164 -4.86 3.46 -11.74
N ASP A 165 -5.93 3.88 -12.39
CA ASP A 165 -6.65 3.07 -13.37
C ASP A 165 -5.82 2.77 -14.64
N SER A 166 -4.70 3.50 -14.85
CA SER A 166 -3.83 3.34 -16.02
C SER A 166 -2.57 2.51 -15.74
N PHE A 167 -2.30 2.12 -14.49
CA PHE A 167 -1.14 1.30 -14.19
C PHE A 167 -1.24 -0.10 -14.77
N ASP A 168 -0.23 -0.48 -15.56
CA ASP A 168 -0.07 -1.84 -16.03
C ASP A 168 0.53 -2.71 -14.92
N HIS A 169 -0.15 -3.81 -14.57
CA HIS A 169 0.28 -4.70 -13.49
C HIS A 169 1.64 -5.36 -13.81
N HIS A 170 1.91 -5.72 -15.07
CA HIS A 170 3.18 -6.31 -15.47
C HIS A 170 4.33 -5.33 -15.32
N ILE A 171 4.13 -4.07 -15.74
CA ILE A 171 5.13 -3.01 -15.58
C ILE A 171 5.37 -2.75 -14.09
N THR A 172 4.32 -2.69 -13.28
CA THR A 172 4.43 -2.51 -11.82
C THR A 172 5.29 -3.61 -11.20
N ILE A 173 5.02 -4.86 -11.53
CA ILE A 173 5.80 -6.01 -11.04
C ILE A 173 7.25 -5.96 -11.55
N GLN A 174 7.49 -5.59 -12.80
CA GLN A 174 8.85 -5.44 -13.33
C GLN A 174 9.64 -4.36 -12.57
N LEU A 175 8.99 -3.26 -12.19
CA LEU A 175 9.60 -2.21 -11.37
C LEU A 175 9.94 -2.72 -9.96
N LEU A 176 9.05 -3.48 -9.33
CA LEU A 176 9.32 -4.12 -8.03
C LEU A 176 10.51 -5.09 -8.12
N ARG A 177 10.60 -5.89 -9.19
CA ARG A 177 11.69 -6.85 -9.45
C ARG A 177 13.06 -6.19 -9.61
N LYS A 178 13.14 -4.90 -9.90
CA LYS A 178 14.42 -4.18 -9.91
C LYS A 178 15.09 -4.16 -8.53
N ARG A 179 14.31 -4.20 -7.45
CA ARG A 179 14.81 -4.17 -6.07
C ARG A 179 14.53 -5.46 -5.29
N ILE A 180 13.52 -6.23 -5.68
CA ILE A 180 13.02 -7.39 -4.94
C ILE A 180 13.20 -8.64 -5.79
N LYS A 181 13.98 -9.59 -5.27
CA LYS A 181 14.20 -10.93 -5.87
C LYS A 181 13.40 -12.03 -5.17
N ASP A 182 12.64 -11.71 -4.15
CA ASP A 182 11.82 -12.66 -3.40
C ASP A 182 10.54 -12.99 -4.19
N GLU A 183 10.53 -14.12 -4.89
CA GLU A 183 9.41 -14.52 -5.73
C GLU A 183 8.12 -14.79 -4.94
N ALA A 184 8.20 -15.23 -3.69
CA ALA A 184 7.02 -15.39 -2.85
C ALA A 184 6.39 -14.02 -2.54
N PHE A 185 7.21 -13.00 -2.27
CA PHE A 185 6.75 -11.64 -2.07
C PHE A 185 6.15 -11.05 -3.36
N ILE A 186 6.80 -11.24 -4.50
CA ILE A 186 6.30 -10.80 -5.80
C ILE A 186 4.98 -11.50 -6.15
N SER A 187 4.85 -12.80 -5.86
CA SER A 187 3.60 -13.54 -6.07
C SER A 187 2.46 -12.96 -5.22
N LEU A 188 2.73 -12.56 -3.98
CA LEU A 188 1.74 -11.87 -3.15
C LEU A 188 1.31 -10.53 -3.76
N MET A 189 2.26 -9.74 -4.31
CA MET A 189 1.92 -8.49 -5.00
C MET A 189 1.00 -8.75 -6.21
N TRP A 190 1.26 -9.80 -6.99
CA TRP A 190 0.38 -10.21 -8.06
C TRP A 190 -1.03 -10.56 -7.57
N LYS A 191 -1.14 -11.29 -6.44
CA LYS A 191 -2.44 -11.62 -5.85
C LYS A 191 -3.23 -10.35 -5.47
N PHE A 192 -2.58 -9.35 -4.88
CA PHE A 192 -3.22 -8.07 -4.55
C PHE A 192 -3.67 -7.32 -5.81
N LEU A 193 -2.82 -7.20 -6.82
CA LEU A 193 -3.14 -6.51 -8.06
C LEU A 193 -4.30 -7.17 -8.84
N ARG A 194 -4.50 -8.47 -8.68
CA ARG A 194 -5.54 -9.24 -9.38
C ARG A 194 -6.77 -9.53 -8.51
N ALA A 195 -6.84 -9.03 -7.30
CA ALA A 195 -7.94 -9.35 -6.38
C ALA A 195 -9.32 -8.92 -6.92
N GLY A 196 -9.36 -7.89 -7.76
CA GLY A 196 -10.60 -7.38 -8.31
C GLY A 196 -11.48 -6.66 -7.29
N TYR A 197 -12.71 -6.41 -7.66
CA TYR A 197 -13.66 -5.75 -6.77
C TYR A 197 -15.09 -6.29 -6.93
N MET A 198 -15.87 -6.12 -5.87
CA MET A 198 -17.29 -6.41 -5.82
C MET A 198 -18.08 -5.12 -5.92
N GLU A 199 -18.98 -5.03 -6.88
CA GLU A 199 -19.96 -3.96 -7.05
C GLU A 199 -21.35 -4.54 -7.23
N GLN A 200 -22.31 -4.14 -6.39
CA GLN A 200 -23.68 -4.65 -6.42
C GLN A 200 -23.75 -6.19 -6.49
N TRP A 201 -22.94 -6.87 -5.66
CA TRP A 201 -22.83 -8.34 -5.61
C TRP A 201 -22.26 -9.00 -6.87
N THR A 202 -21.77 -8.23 -7.82
CA THR A 202 -21.11 -8.72 -9.03
C THR A 202 -19.59 -8.56 -8.88
N TYR A 203 -18.86 -9.65 -9.19
CA TYR A 203 -17.40 -9.61 -9.23
C TYR A 203 -16.93 -9.00 -10.54
N HIS A 204 -15.97 -8.10 -10.42
CA HIS A 204 -15.26 -7.49 -11.54
C HIS A 204 -13.77 -7.77 -11.40
N GLU A 205 -13.21 -8.36 -12.44
CA GLU A 205 -11.77 -8.56 -12.53
C GLU A 205 -11.07 -7.22 -12.67
N ASP A 206 -9.99 -7.02 -11.92
CA ASP A 206 -9.12 -5.88 -12.13
C ASP A 206 -8.01 -6.23 -13.12
N ARG A 207 -8.08 -5.67 -14.30
CA ARG A 207 -7.04 -5.78 -15.33
C ARG A 207 -6.06 -4.62 -15.30
N LYS A 208 -6.43 -3.53 -14.64
CA LYS A 208 -5.67 -2.30 -14.47
C LYS A 208 -6.03 -1.77 -13.09
N SER A 209 -5.12 -1.71 -12.20
CA SER A 209 -5.24 -1.31 -10.80
C SER A 209 -6.55 -0.65 -10.34
N VAL A 210 -7.18 -1.20 -9.30
CA VAL A 210 -8.28 -0.56 -8.56
C VAL A 210 -7.71 -0.08 -7.21
N VAL A 211 -7.53 1.20 -7.06
CA VAL A 211 -7.34 1.86 -5.76
C VAL A 211 -8.56 2.70 -5.46
#